data_9627e9317b6c73aa01c6575449da75ea
#
_entry.id   9627e9317b6c73aa01c6575449da75ea
#
_cell.length_a   1.000
_cell.length_b   1.000
_cell.length_c   1.000
_cell.angle_alpha   90.00
_cell.angle_beta   90.00
_cell.angle_gamma   90.00
#
_symmetry.space_group_name_H-M   'P 1'
#
loop_
_entity.id
_entity.type
_entity.pdbx_description
1 polymer ?
#
loop_
_entity_poly.entity_id
_entity_poly.type
_entity_poly.pdbx_seq_one_letter_code
_entity_poly.pdbx_strand_id
1 'polypeptide(L)'
;MKVLYSNGDSWSFGTDLNPESRENDRWSAVLSDKMNMIDFNVATSGASNDRILRTTLRDICLIKNGKNIWSERTGDIGVKLEDLFVVIGWSSPTRFEYYNKELNQWKQMRHDIEDDWGFKPGDRDYDDKLLKDRFGSLQGMYSKWLSNVVSLHHILSSL
;
A
#
# COMPACT_ATOMS: atom_id res chain seq x y z
N MET A 1 8.48 18.84 -12.92
CA MET A 1 8.19 18.98 -11.46
C MET A 1 8.40 17.62 -10.85
N LYS A 2 9.38 17.47 -9.95
CA LYS A 2 9.70 16.17 -9.34
C LYS A 2 8.73 15.81 -8.21
N VAL A 3 8.35 14.54 -8.15
CA VAL A 3 7.39 14.00 -7.20
C VAL A 3 7.99 12.82 -6.47
N LEU A 4 7.93 12.84 -5.14
CA LEU A 4 8.19 11.69 -4.30
C LEU A 4 6.87 10.92 -4.14
N TYR A 5 6.69 9.85 -4.90
CA TYR A 5 5.57 8.92 -4.74
C TYR A 5 5.89 7.94 -3.61
N SER A 6 5.10 7.93 -2.58
CA SER A 6 5.24 6.98 -1.48
C SER A 6 3.98 6.18 -1.26
N ASN A 7 4.12 4.86 -1.11
CA ASN A 7 3.05 3.95 -0.77
C ASN A 7 3.50 3.00 0.33
N GLY A 8 2.58 2.48 1.12
CA GLY A 8 2.91 1.59 2.22
C GLY A 8 1.75 1.43 3.21
N ASP A 9 2.08 0.90 4.37
CA ASP A 9 1.17 0.65 5.48
C ASP A 9 1.12 1.82 6.49
N SER A 10 0.78 1.49 7.75
CA SER A 10 0.65 2.44 8.86
C SER A 10 1.91 3.28 9.12
N TRP A 11 3.11 2.74 8.90
CA TRP A 11 4.37 3.47 9.04
C TRP A 11 4.53 4.55 7.97
N SER A 12 4.22 4.19 6.73
CA SER A 12 4.29 5.14 5.61
C SER A 12 3.14 6.16 5.65
N PHE A 13 2.00 5.77 6.22
CA PHE A 13 0.87 6.67 6.48
C PHE A 13 1.15 7.64 7.64
N GLY A 14 1.96 7.22 8.64
CA GLY A 14 2.22 7.99 9.86
C GLY A 14 1.11 7.84 10.91
N THR A 15 0.62 6.61 11.12
CA THR A 15 -0.50 6.34 12.06
C THR A 15 -0.22 6.80 13.48
N ASP A 16 1.04 6.67 13.93
CA ASP A 16 1.45 7.00 15.30
C ASP A 16 1.79 8.49 15.49
N LEU A 17 1.72 9.28 14.42
CA LEU A 17 1.95 10.72 14.49
C LEU A 17 0.66 11.46 14.90
N ASN A 18 0.82 12.65 15.46
CA ASN A 18 -0.31 13.53 15.74
C ASN A 18 -1.12 13.79 14.45
N PRO A 19 -2.44 13.53 14.44
CA PRO A 19 -3.29 13.73 13.25
C PRO A 19 -3.17 15.11 12.62
N GLU A 20 -2.98 16.16 13.42
CA GLU A 20 -2.91 17.56 12.95
C GLU A 20 -1.59 17.86 12.22
N SER A 21 -0.50 17.21 12.61
CA SER A 21 0.83 17.42 12.01
C SER A 21 1.31 16.29 11.11
N ARG A 22 0.59 15.16 11.07
CA ARG A 22 0.95 13.94 10.32
C ARG A 22 1.43 14.22 8.90
N GLU A 23 0.70 15.08 8.20
CA GLU A 23 0.98 15.41 6.80
C GLU A 23 2.33 16.10 6.59
N ASN A 24 2.91 16.67 7.66
CA ASN A 24 4.20 17.34 7.60
C ASN A 24 5.31 16.52 8.29
N ASP A 25 4.94 15.69 9.28
CA ASP A 25 5.90 14.98 10.14
C ASP A 25 6.21 13.57 9.66
N ARG A 26 5.38 12.98 8.79
CA ARG A 26 5.66 11.65 8.23
C ARG A 26 6.93 11.66 7.40
N TRP A 27 7.65 10.54 7.40
CA TRP A 27 8.96 10.43 6.76
C TRP A 27 8.97 10.88 5.28
N SER A 28 7.89 10.61 4.52
CA SER A 28 7.80 10.99 3.10
C SER A 28 7.72 12.51 2.92
N ALA A 29 6.99 13.21 3.79
CA ALA A 29 6.91 14.66 3.76
C ALA A 29 8.27 15.30 4.09
N VAL A 30 8.93 14.82 5.15
CA VAL A 30 10.28 15.28 5.53
C VAL A 30 11.31 15.01 4.44
N LEU A 31 11.23 13.84 3.79
CA LEU A 31 12.14 13.49 2.69
C LEU A 31 11.87 14.36 1.45
N SER A 32 10.61 14.54 1.08
CA SER A 32 10.23 15.35 -0.09
C SER A 32 10.67 16.80 0.06
N ASP A 33 10.53 17.38 1.25
CA ASP A 33 11.01 18.73 1.56
C ASP A 33 12.53 18.85 1.38
N LYS A 34 13.29 17.91 1.95
CA LYS A 34 14.76 17.87 1.80
C LYS A 34 15.22 17.69 0.35
N MET A 35 14.44 17.00 -0.47
CA MET A 35 14.75 16.74 -1.87
C MET A 35 14.15 17.80 -2.81
N ASN A 36 13.43 18.78 -2.30
CA ASN A 36 12.67 19.79 -3.06
C ASN A 36 11.73 19.12 -4.10
N MET A 37 10.93 18.16 -3.61
CA MET A 37 9.93 17.41 -4.36
C MET A 37 8.54 17.63 -3.77
N ILE A 38 7.50 17.32 -4.55
CA ILE A 38 6.13 17.19 -4.01
C ILE A 38 6.01 15.84 -3.30
N ASP A 39 5.54 15.84 -2.05
CA ASP A 39 5.16 14.61 -1.34
C ASP A 39 3.79 14.11 -1.85
N PHE A 40 3.80 13.00 -2.57
CA PHE A 40 2.60 12.31 -3.05
C PHE A 40 2.47 10.95 -2.35
N ASN A 41 1.82 10.95 -1.19
CA ASN A 41 1.69 9.78 -0.34
C ASN A 41 0.29 9.15 -0.50
N VAL A 42 0.24 7.88 -0.89
CA VAL A 42 -0.97 7.06 -1.04
C VAL A 42 -1.01 5.88 -0.07
N ALA A 43 -0.13 5.89 0.91
CA ALA A 43 -0.12 4.90 1.99
C ALA A 43 -1.42 4.92 2.79
N THR A 44 -1.76 3.79 3.39
CA THR A 44 -2.97 3.66 4.22
C THR A 44 -2.65 2.80 5.43
N SER A 45 -3.13 3.24 6.61
CA SER A 45 -3.03 2.43 7.83
C SER A 45 -3.61 1.03 7.61
N GLY A 46 -2.86 0.00 8.01
CA GLY A 46 -3.27 -1.39 7.86
C GLY A 46 -3.12 -1.97 6.45
N ALA A 47 -2.58 -1.23 5.48
CA ALA A 47 -2.45 -1.73 4.11
C ALA A 47 -1.71 -3.07 4.02
N SER A 48 -2.24 -3.96 3.19
CA SER A 48 -1.60 -5.21 2.79
C SER A 48 -0.62 -4.99 1.64
N ASN A 49 0.28 -5.95 1.44
CA ASN A 49 1.22 -5.92 0.31
C ASN A 49 0.52 -6.01 -1.05
N ASP A 50 -0.61 -6.72 -1.13
CA ASP A 50 -1.44 -6.78 -2.35
C ASP A 50 -2.05 -5.41 -2.68
N ARG A 51 -2.54 -4.67 -1.66
CA ARG A 51 -3.02 -3.30 -1.85
C ARG A 51 -1.91 -2.38 -2.32
N ILE A 52 -0.75 -2.43 -1.66
CA ILE A 52 0.41 -1.60 -2.01
C ILE A 52 0.79 -1.83 -3.47
N LEU A 53 0.95 -3.09 -3.90
CA LEU A 53 1.25 -3.45 -5.28
C LEU A 53 0.16 -2.93 -6.24
N ARG A 54 -1.10 -3.27 -5.99
CA ARG A 54 -2.23 -2.93 -6.86
C ARG A 54 -2.40 -1.42 -7.06
N THR A 55 -2.33 -0.66 -5.97
CA THR A 55 -2.49 0.80 -6.06
C THR A 55 -1.29 1.46 -6.73
N THR A 56 -0.07 1.02 -6.46
CA THR A 56 1.12 1.53 -7.14
C THR A 56 1.06 1.26 -8.64
N LEU A 57 0.73 0.04 -9.06
CA LEU A 57 0.61 -0.29 -10.49
C LEU A 57 -0.48 0.51 -11.18
N ARG A 58 -1.64 0.70 -10.52
CA ARG A 58 -2.71 1.56 -11.04
C ARG A 58 -2.20 2.96 -11.32
N ASP A 59 -1.53 3.57 -10.36
CA ASP A 59 -1.09 4.95 -10.47
C ASP A 59 0.02 5.10 -11.53
N ILE A 60 0.96 4.17 -11.59
CA ILE A 60 1.98 4.12 -12.65
C ILE A 60 1.33 3.98 -14.04
N CYS A 61 0.31 3.13 -14.17
CA CYS A 61 -0.44 3.00 -15.43
C CYS A 61 -1.18 4.28 -15.81
N LEU A 62 -1.75 5.00 -14.84
CA LEU A 62 -2.38 6.30 -15.11
C LEU A 62 -1.35 7.32 -15.62
N ILE A 63 -0.22 7.44 -14.94
CA ILE A 63 0.88 8.35 -15.33
C ILE A 63 1.38 8.01 -16.73
N LYS A 64 1.65 6.73 -17.02
CA LYS A 64 2.12 6.27 -18.34
C LYS A 64 1.15 6.64 -19.48
N ASN A 65 -0.15 6.68 -19.17
CA ASN A 65 -1.20 7.08 -20.10
C ASN A 65 -1.52 8.59 -20.07
N GLY A 66 -0.67 9.41 -19.48
CA GLY A 66 -0.82 10.86 -19.41
C GLY A 66 -1.99 11.34 -18.56
N LYS A 67 -2.45 10.48 -17.63
CA LYS A 67 -3.55 10.80 -16.70
C LYS A 67 -3.01 11.28 -15.37
N ASN A 68 -3.79 12.11 -14.70
CA ASN A 68 -3.52 12.55 -13.34
C ASN A 68 -3.66 11.40 -12.35
N ILE A 69 -2.89 11.50 -11.27
CA ILE A 69 -3.03 10.68 -10.06
C ILE A 69 -3.53 11.55 -8.91
N TRP A 70 -4.21 10.94 -7.96
CA TRP A 70 -4.86 11.64 -6.85
C TRP A 70 -4.38 11.15 -5.48
N SER A 71 -4.18 12.08 -4.54
CA SER A 71 -4.03 11.77 -3.12
C SER A 71 -4.83 12.76 -2.25
N GLU A 72 -5.14 12.38 -1.02
CA GLU A 72 -5.89 13.26 -0.10
C GLU A 72 -5.19 14.59 0.14
N ARG A 73 -3.86 14.60 0.17
CA ARG A 73 -3.05 15.80 0.44
C ARG A 73 -2.94 16.73 -0.75
N THR A 74 -2.61 16.17 -1.91
CA THR A 74 -2.23 16.98 -3.09
C THR A 74 -3.38 17.20 -4.06
N GLY A 75 -4.49 16.46 -3.89
CA GLY A 75 -5.53 16.41 -4.92
C GLY A 75 -5.01 15.74 -6.20
N ASP A 76 -5.56 16.15 -7.33
CA ASP A 76 -5.14 15.68 -8.66
C ASP A 76 -3.85 16.35 -9.10
N ILE A 77 -2.85 15.54 -9.46
CA ILE A 77 -1.61 16.04 -10.06
C ILE A 77 -1.28 15.31 -11.35
N GLY A 78 -0.80 16.07 -12.34
CA GLY A 78 -0.16 15.52 -13.54
C GLY A 78 1.35 15.42 -13.31
N VAL A 79 1.90 14.25 -13.49
CA VAL A 79 3.33 13.97 -13.36
C VAL A 79 3.79 13.08 -14.51
N LYS A 80 5.06 13.23 -14.95
CA LYS A 80 5.65 12.29 -15.91
C LYS A 80 6.45 11.23 -15.19
N LEU A 81 6.61 10.04 -15.80
CA LEU A 81 7.39 8.94 -15.19
C LEU A 81 8.84 9.37 -14.88
N GLU A 82 9.45 10.17 -15.74
CA GLU A 82 10.82 10.68 -15.57
C GLU A 82 11.00 11.64 -14.38
N ASP A 83 9.90 12.20 -13.89
CA ASP A 83 9.86 13.09 -12.73
C ASP A 83 9.49 12.36 -11.42
N LEU A 84 9.21 11.07 -11.49
CA LEU A 84 8.71 10.29 -10.37
C LEU A 84 9.85 9.58 -9.64
N PHE A 85 9.92 9.78 -8.32
CA PHE A 85 10.77 9.01 -7.42
C PHE A 85 9.87 8.15 -6.54
N VAL A 86 9.96 6.82 -6.68
CA VAL A 86 9.06 5.86 -6.03
C VAL A 86 9.71 5.23 -4.81
N VAL A 87 9.07 5.33 -3.65
CA VAL A 87 9.48 4.65 -2.41
C VAL A 87 8.32 3.83 -1.87
N ILE A 88 8.56 2.54 -1.65
CA ILE A 88 7.56 1.59 -1.17
C ILE A 88 7.93 1.08 0.22
N GLY A 89 7.06 1.34 1.19
CA GLY A 89 7.10 0.75 2.52
C GLY A 89 6.29 -0.54 2.56
N TRP A 90 6.93 -1.69 2.31
CA TRP A 90 6.24 -2.97 2.35
C TRP A 90 5.74 -3.30 3.75
N SER A 91 4.55 -3.87 3.81
CA SER A 91 3.92 -4.33 5.04
C SER A 91 4.35 -5.74 5.44
N SER A 92 3.86 -6.23 6.60
CA SER A 92 4.07 -7.62 7.01
C SER A 92 3.63 -8.60 5.91
N PRO A 93 4.40 -9.68 5.66
CA PRO A 93 4.01 -10.75 4.74
C PRO A 93 2.67 -11.41 5.09
N THR A 94 2.22 -11.29 6.33
CA THR A 94 0.98 -11.88 6.83
C THR A 94 -0.27 -11.06 6.54
N ARG A 95 -0.11 -9.88 5.93
CA ARG A 95 -1.22 -9.02 5.50
C ARG A 95 -1.52 -9.20 4.03
N PHE A 96 -2.79 -9.46 3.70
CA PHE A 96 -3.26 -9.57 2.32
C PHE A 96 -4.63 -8.96 2.13
N GLU A 97 -5.07 -8.95 0.89
CA GLU A 97 -6.31 -8.36 0.44
C GLU A 97 -7.09 -9.38 -0.39
N TYR A 98 -8.42 -9.40 -0.24
CA TYR A 98 -9.31 -10.13 -1.14
C TYR A 98 -10.47 -9.23 -1.56
N TYR A 99 -11.03 -9.53 -2.74
CA TYR A 99 -12.20 -8.82 -3.23
C TYR A 99 -13.48 -9.51 -2.76
N ASN A 100 -14.23 -8.85 -1.88
CA ASN A 100 -15.53 -9.33 -1.44
C ASN A 100 -16.59 -8.93 -2.48
N LYS A 101 -17.11 -9.93 -3.22
CA LYS A 101 -18.09 -9.71 -4.29
C LYS A 101 -19.44 -9.22 -3.78
N GLU A 102 -19.87 -9.65 -2.59
CA GLU A 102 -21.16 -9.27 -2.01
C GLU A 102 -21.16 -7.79 -1.61
N LEU A 103 -20.06 -7.32 -1.06
CA LEU A 103 -19.89 -5.94 -0.64
C LEU A 103 -19.31 -5.04 -1.75
N ASN A 104 -18.94 -5.63 -2.90
CA ASN A 104 -18.29 -4.94 -4.02
C ASN A 104 -17.08 -4.08 -3.59
N GLN A 105 -16.24 -4.63 -2.68
CA GLN A 105 -15.09 -3.90 -2.13
C GLN A 105 -13.93 -4.83 -1.78
N TRP A 106 -12.73 -4.23 -1.74
CA TRP A 106 -11.54 -4.90 -1.22
C TRP A 106 -11.56 -4.93 0.29
N LYS A 107 -11.32 -6.10 0.86
CA LYS A 107 -11.16 -6.34 2.30
C LYS A 107 -9.71 -6.69 2.61
N GLN A 108 -9.20 -6.12 3.68
CA GLN A 108 -7.87 -6.44 4.18
C GLN A 108 -7.97 -7.50 5.29
N MET A 109 -6.97 -8.38 5.32
CA MET A 109 -6.88 -9.47 6.30
C MET A 109 -5.49 -9.54 6.90
N ARG A 110 -5.43 -10.02 8.14
CA ARG A 110 -4.19 -10.28 8.88
C ARG A 110 -4.29 -11.66 9.50
N HIS A 111 -3.23 -12.46 9.34
CA HIS A 111 -3.16 -13.80 9.92
C HIS A 111 -2.70 -13.83 11.39
N ASP A 112 -2.03 -12.78 11.85
CA ASP A 112 -1.25 -12.73 13.09
C ASP A 112 -1.96 -12.06 14.27
N ILE A 113 -3.26 -11.78 14.18
CA ILE A 113 -3.97 -11.12 15.26
C ILE A 113 -4.86 -12.13 16.00
N GLU A 114 -4.38 -12.57 17.14
CA GLU A 114 -5.22 -13.03 18.23
C GLU A 114 -5.86 -11.81 18.91
N ASP A 115 -7.18 -11.73 18.81
CA ASP A 115 -8.14 -11.14 19.75
C ASP A 115 -8.26 -9.63 20.01
N ASP A 116 -7.39 -8.72 19.62
CA ASP A 116 -7.40 -7.36 20.19
C ASP A 116 -8.17 -6.27 19.41
N TRP A 117 -8.73 -6.54 18.23
CA TRP A 117 -9.36 -5.52 17.38
C TRP A 117 -10.85 -5.67 17.12
N GLY A 118 -11.58 -6.34 18.00
CA GLY A 118 -13.06 -6.29 18.00
C GLY A 118 -13.76 -7.02 16.84
N PHE A 119 -13.10 -7.96 16.17
CA PHE A 119 -13.74 -8.85 15.20
C PHE A 119 -14.63 -9.86 15.92
N LYS A 120 -15.86 -10.04 15.44
CA LYS A 120 -16.78 -11.03 16.00
C LYS A 120 -16.32 -12.45 15.63
N PRO A 121 -16.42 -13.44 16.53
CA PRO A 121 -15.98 -14.81 16.28
C PRO A 121 -16.55 -15.49 15.03
N GLY A 122 -17.67 -15.04 14.50
CA GLY A 122 -18.30 -15.60 13.30
C GLY A 122 -17.66 -15.22 11.97
N ASP A 123 -16.83 -14.17 11.94
CA ASP A 123 -16.15 -13.73 10.73
C ASP A 123 -14.83 -14.48 10.52
N ARG A 124 -14.26 -15.07 11.57
CA ARG A 124 -12.95 -15.74 11.55
C ARG A 124 -12.93 -17.06 10.80
N ASP A 125 -13.95 -17.90 10.96
CA ASP A 125 -13.94 -19.25 10.40
C ASP A 125 -13.87 -19.25 8.85
N TYR A 126 -14.51 -18.28 8.22
CA TYR A 126 -14.45 -18.12 6.78
C TYR A 126 -13.09 -17.62 6.32
N ASP A 127 -12.54 -16.68 7.05
CA ASP A 127 -11.28 -16.03 6.75
C ASP A 127 -10.09 -16.97 6.97
N ASP A 128 -10.06 -17.73 8.06
CA ASP A 128 -9.04 -18.75 8.35
C ASP A 128 -9.04 -19.88 7.32
N LYS A 129 -10.22 -20.31 6.88
CA LYS A 129 -10.36 -21.32 5.85
C LYS A 129 -9.85 -20.80 4.50
N LEU A 130 -10.25 -19.59 4.11
CA LEU A 130 -9.78 -18.96 2.87
C LEU A 130 -8.25 -18.81 2.87
N LEU A 131 -7.67 -18.50 4.02
CA LEU A 131 -6.23 -18.38 4.19
C LEU A 131 -5.49 -19.70 4.06
N LYS A 132 -5.98 -20.73 4.77
CA LYS A 132 -5.44 -22.08 4.68
C LYS A 132 -5.54 -22.64 3.27
N ASP A 133 -6.67 -22.42 2.61
CA ASP A 133 -6.92 -22.89 1.25
C ASP A 133 -6.06 -22.15 0.21
N ARG A 134 -5.76 -20.86 0.43
CA ARG A 134 -5.06 -20.02 -0.54
C ARG A 134 -3.55 -19.97 -0.36
N PHE A 135 -3.06 -20.05 0.87
CA PHE A 135 -1.63 -19.86 1.17
C PHE A 135 -1.01 -21.06 1.87
N GLY A 136 -1.80 -21.98 2.40
CA GLY A 136 -1.38 -23.25 2.97
C GLY A 136 -0.41 -23.19 4.14
N SER A 137 0.47 -22.20 4.18
CA SER A 137 1.51 -22.07 5.20
C SER A 137 2.09 -20.65 5.26
N LEU A 138 2.74 -20.33 6.36
CA LEU A 138 3.51 -19.09 6.52
C LEU A 138 4.53 -18.91 5.39
N GLN A 139 5.16 -20.00 4.93
CA GLN A 139 6.07 -19.96 3.79
C GLN A 139 5.38 -19.53 2.48
N GLY A 140 4.13 -19.93 2.26
CA GLY A 140 3.32 -19.47 1.13
C GLY A 140 3.08 -17.98 1.16
N MET A 141 2.83 -17.42 2.34
CA MET A 141 2.67 -15.97 2.54
C MET A 141 3.96 -15.20 2.25
N TYR A 142 5.09 -15.69 2.72
CA TYR A 142 6.40 -15.09 2.42
C TYR A 142 6.74 -15.17 0.93
N SER A 143 6.44 -16.29 0.27
CA SER A 143 6.64 -16.45 -1.17
C SER A 143 5.79 -15.47 -1.97
N LYS A 144 4.53 -15.28 -1.56
CA LYS A 144 3.63 -14.28 -2.18
C LYS A 144 4.14 -12.86 -1.98
N TRP A 145 4.56 -12.51 -0.78
CA TRP A 145 5.17 -11.22 -0.48
C TRP A 145 6.40 -10.95 -1.35
N LEU A 146 7.33 -11.90 -1.42
CA LEU A 146 8.53 -11.78 -2.24
C LEU A 146 8.17 -11.61 -3.73
N SER A 147 7.18 -12.37 -4.22
CA SER A 147 6.69 -12.21 -5.59
C SER A 147 6.18 -10.81 -5.87
N ASN A 148 5.43 -10.21 -4.94
CA ASN A 148 4.96 -8.84 -5.07
C ASN A 148 6.11 -7.83 -5.15
N VAL A 149 7.12 -7.98 -4.27
CA VAL A 149 8.32 -7.11 -4.24
C VAL A 149 9.09 -7.20 -5.55
N VAL A 150 9.41 -8.42 -5.99
CA VAL A 150 10.19 -8.66 -7.22
C VAL A 150 9.44 -8.18 -8.46
N SER A 151 8.13 -8.47 -8.54
CA SER A 151 7.30 -8.04 -9.67
C SER A 151 7.26 -6.53 -9.79
N LEU A 152 7.01 -5.81 -8.69
CA LEU A 152 6.97 -4.35 -8.72
C LEU A 152 8.34 -3.76 -9.09
N HIS A 153 9.43 -4.27 -8.48
CA HIS A 153 10.79 -3.84 -8.81
C HIS A 153 11.09 -4.02 -10.30
N HIS A 154 10.77 -5.20 -10.86
CA HIS A 154 11.00 -5.48 -12.28
C HIS A 154 10.20 -4.53 -13.19
N ILE A 155 8.92 -4.30 -12.88
CA ILE A 155 8.08 -3.39 -13.65
C ILE A 155 8.63 -1.96 -13.60
N LEU A 156 8.95 -1.44 -12.42
CA LEU A 156 9.46 -0.08 -12.27
C LEU A 156 10.83 0.10 -12.95
N SER A 157 11.68 -0.93 -12.96
CA SER A 157 12.99 -0.88 -13.61
C SER A 157 12.91 -0.97 -15.15
N SER A 158 11.74 -1.35 -15.70
CA SER A 158 11.51 -1.47 -17.15
C SER A 158 10.80 -0.26 -17.77
N LEU A 159 10.45 0.72 -16.97
CA LEU A 159 9.76 1.95 -17.41
C LEU A 159 10.73 3.05 -17.81
#